data_e35502c545722b1119d55ba0489cd4ed
#
_entry.id   e35502c545722b1119d55ba0489cd4ed
#
_cell.length_a   1.000
_cell.length_b   1.000
_cell.length_c   1.000
_cell.angle_alpha   90.00
_cell.angle_beta   90.00
_cell.angle_gamma   90.00
#
_symmetry.space_group_name_H-M   'P 1'
#
loop_
_entity.id
_entity.type
_entity.pdbx_description
1 polymer ?
#
loop_
_entity_poly.entity_id
_entity_poly.type
_entity_poly.pdbx_seq_one_letter_code
_entity_poly.pdbx_strand_id
1 'polypeptide(L)'
;LIRELMEKKICVILLGLVLFLIGCSDFTEIDPKGKNILNRVEELDLLLNYNYSLYAPEASYFVNDCYVQLTNIPALLNETIKTNKYAYFTWDESVDRVALTESDRKYTSLYEMIGKVANPVLLNVDEASGDRGVADRLKAEALVLRAWCHYLLVNFYAKAYDPATAVHDEGIVYSKESDPIATPNKKLSVA
;
A
#
# COMPACT_ATOMS: atom_id res chain seq x y z
N LEU A 1 -28.57 -10.44 -67.59
CA LEU A 1 -27.11 -10.25 -67.69
C LEU A 1 -26.64 -8.98 -66.95
N ILE A 2 -27.19 -7.77 -67.30
CA ILE A 2 -26.76 -6.50 -66.67
C ILE A 2 -27.13 -6.48 -65.14
N ARG A 3 -28.31 -6.96 -64.78
CA ARG A 3 -28.78 -6.99 -63.40
C ARG A 3 -27.96 -7.94 -62.54
N GLU A 4 -27.62 -9.13 -63.02
CA GLU A 4 -26.74 -10.08 -62.32
C GLU A 4 -25.31 -9.51 -62.14
N LEU A 5 -24.82 -8.73 -63.11
CA LEU A 5 -23.51 -8.10 -62.99
C LEU A 5 -23.47 -6.99 -61.94
N MET A 6 -24.59 -6.25 -61.80
CA MET A 6 -24.76 -5.23 -60.76
C MET A 6 -24.86 -5.88 -59.36
N GLU A 7 -25.64 -6.94 -59.22
CA GLU A 7 -25.78 -7.65 -57.93
C GLU A 7 -24.43 -8.23 -57.48
N LYS A 8 -23.65 -8.81 -58.36
CA LYS A 8 -22.29 -9.30 -58.05
C LYS A 8 -21.34 -8.17 -57.61
N LYS A 9 -21.40 -7.01 -58.30
CA LYS A 9 -20.58 -5.85 -57.92
C LYS A 9 -20.99 -5.28 -56.55
N ILE A 10 -22.26 -5.23 -56.22
CA ILE A 10 -22.78 -4.79 -54.93
C ILE A 10 -22.36 -5.75 -53.83
N CYS A 11 -22.42 -7.08 -54.07
CA CYS A 11 -21.94 -8.08 -53.13
C CYS A 11 -20.43 -7.95 -52.81
N VAL A 12 -19.60 -7.72 -53.83
CA VAL A 12 -18.16 -7.53 -53.67
C VAL A 12 -17.85 -6.24 -52.89
N ILE A 13 -18.59 -5.16 -53.15
CA ILE A 13 -18.43 -3.91 -52.43
C ILE A 13 -18.87 -4.07 -50.97
N LEU A 14 -20.00 -4.74 -50.70
CA LEU A 14 -20.46 -5.04 -49.34
C LEU A 14 -19.49 -5.95 -48.57
N LEU A 15 -18.94 -6.98 -49.24
CA LEU A 15 -17.94 -7.85 -48.63
C LEU A 15 -16.64 -7.10 -48.32
N GLY A 16 -16.22 -6.18 -49.20
CA GLY A 16 -15.08 -5.29 -48.93
C GLY A 16 -15.32 -4.35 -47.75
N LEU A 17 -16.54 -3.79 -47.65
CA LEU A 17 -16.91 -2.90 -46.55
C LEU A 17 -16.92 -3.64 -45.17
N VAL A 18 -17.38 -4.89 -45.15
CA VAL A 18 -17.38 -5.73 -43.93
C VAL A 18 -15.95 -6.07 -43.49
N LEU A 19 -15.03 -6.30 -44.44
CA LEU A 19 -13.62 -6.54 -44.12
C LEU A 19 -12.88 -5.31 -43.52
N PHE A 20 -13.33 -4.11 -43.88
CA PHE A 20 -12.80 -2.87 -43.29
C PHE A 20 -13.33 -2.61 -41.86
N LEU A 21 -14.44 -3.25 -41.45
CA LEU A 21 -14.99 -3.12 -40.11
C LEU A 21 -14.37 -4.10 -39.09
N ILE A 22 -13.57 -5.07 -39.53
CA ILE A 22 -12.75 -5.91 -38.69
C ILE A 22 -11.41 -5.19 -38.41
N GLY A 23 -11.52 -3.97 -37.94
CA GLY A 23 -10.39 -3.20 -37.48
C GLY A 23 -9.88 -3.83 -36.17
N CYS A 24 -8.57 -4.02 -36.10
CA CYS A 24 -7.88 -4.55 -34.89
C CYS A 24 -8.32 -3.80 -33.67
N SER A 25 -9.00 -4.49 -32.73
CA SER A 25 -9.28 -3.99 -31.39
C SER A 25 -7.99 -3.71 -30.60
N ASP A 26 -6.90 -4.40 -30.95
CA ASP A 26 -5.59 -4.27 -30.27
C ASP A 26 -4.90 -2.90 -30.50
N PHE A 27 -5.34 -2.12 -31.51
CA PHE A 27 -4.71 -0.82 -31.75
C PHE A 27 -5.17 0.29 -30.78
N THR A 28 -6.26 0.08 -30.06
CA THR A 28 -6.80 1.06 -29.09
C THR A 28 -6.42 0.75 -27.65
N GLU A 29 -5.85 -0.41 -27.35
CA GLU A 29 -5.26 -0.73 -26.05
C GLU A 29 -3.85 -0.14 -25.95
N ILE A 30 -3.77 1.19 -25.91
CA ILE A 30 -2.53 1.87 -25.54
C ILE A 30 -2.49 1.84 -24.01
N ASP A 31 -1.64 0.98 -23.48
CA ASP A 31 -1.31 1.02 -22.04
C ASP A 31 -0.85 2.43 -21.67
N PRO A 32 -1.46 3.06 -20.67
CA PRO A 32 -1.06 4.40 -20.23
C PRO A 32 0.44 4.40 -19.93
N LYS A 33 1.23 5.18 -20.64
CA LYS A 33 2.68 5.31 -20.38
C LYS A 33 2.89 5.63 -18.89
N GLY A 34 3.58 4.75 -18.18
CA GLY A 34 3.90 4.90 -16.75
C GLY A 34 3.06 4.07 -15.79
N LYS A 35 2.11 3.25 -16.25
CA LYS A 35 1.52 2.19 -15.44
C LYS A 35 2.24 0.87 -15.74
N ASN A 36 2.95 0.33 -14.77
CA ASN A 36 3.33 -1.08 -14.82
C ASN A 36 2.05 -1.90 -14.65
N ILE A 37 1.68 -2.64 -15.68
CA ILE A 37 0.59 -3.61 -15.59
C ILE A 37 1.18 -4.83 -14.91
N LEU A 38 0.78 -5.04 -13.66
CA LEU A 38 1.21 -6.17 -12.83
C LEU A 38 0.42 -7.43 -13.22
N ASN A 39 0.65 -7.94 -14.45
CA ASN A 39 -0.07 -9.08 -15.00
C ASN A 39 0.75 -10.38 -15.06
N ARG A 40 1.98 -10.35 -14.54
CA ARG A 40 2.89 -11.50 -14.50
C ARG A 40 3.38 -11.76 -13.09
N VAL A 41 3.49 -13.03 -12.76
CA VAL A 41 3.97 -13.48 -11.43
C VAL A 41 5.37 -12.96 -11.12
N GLU A 42 6.26 -12.88 -12.11
CA GLU A 42 7.62 -12.36 -11.95
C GLU A 42 7.65 -10.88 -11.58
N GLU A 43 6.70 -10.08 -12.09
CA GLU A 43 6.60 -8.65 -11.78
C GLU A 43 6.10 -8.44 -10.34
N LEU A 44 5.18 -9.30 -9.90
CA LEU A 44 4.70 -9.31 -8.52
C LEU A 44 5.77 -9.75 -7.53
N ASP A 45 6.62 -10.72 -7.90
CA ASP A 45 7.78 -11.14 -7.11
C ASP A 45 8.78 -9.98 -6.96
N LEU A 46 9.10 -9.28 -8.05
CA LEU A 46 9.95 -8.09 -8.01
C LEU A 46 9.39 -6.99 -7.11
N LEU A 47 8.06 -6.81 -7.11
CA LEU A 47 7.41 -5.83 -6.25
C LEU A 47 7.52 -6.21 -4.77
N LEU A 48 7.35 -7.48 -4.40
CA LEU A 48 7.54 -7.98 -3.04
C LEU A 48 8.99 -7.97 -2.58
N ASN A 49 9.95 -8.06 -3.50
CA ASN A 49 11.38 -7.90 -3.20
C ASN A 49 11.80 -6.43 -2.98
N TYR A 50 10.84 -5.52 -2.91
CA TYR A 50 11.10 -4.13 -2.53
C TYR A 50 11.77 -4.07 -1.15
N ASN A 51 12.77 -3.20 -1.02
CA ASN A 51 13.59 -3.11 0.18
C ASN A 51 12.74 -2.62 1.38
N TYR A 52 12.34 -3.54 2.25
CA TYR A 52 11.57 -3.26 3.44
C TYR A 52 12.44 -2.56 4.49
N SER A 53 12.47 -1.26 4.45
CA SER A 53 12.97 -0.48 5.57
C SER A 53 11.87 -0.41 6.65
N LEU A 54 11.65 -1.52 7.35
CA LEU A 54 10.89 -1.53 8.59
C LEU A 54 11.73 -0.82 9.65
N TYR A 55 11.61 0.48 9.73
CA TYR A 55 12.21 1.23 10.82
C TYR A 55 11.68 0.67 12.13
N ALA A 56 12.57 0.03 12.88
CA ALA A 56 12.34 -0.13 14.31
C ALA A 56 12.04 1.27 14.85
N PRO A 57 11.00 1.45 15.66
CA PRO A 57 10.67 2.76 16.17
C PRO A 57 11.85 3.30 16.94
N GLU A 58 12.33 4.48 16.60
CA GLU A 58 13.34 5.18 17.42
C GLU A 58 12.88 5.22 18.88
N ALA A 59 11.57 5.38 19.12
CA ALA A 59 10.96 5.33 20.44
C ALA A 59 11.28 4.06 21.21
N SER A 60 11.37 2.88 20.57
CA SER A 60 11.69 1.63 21.29
C SER A 60 13.09 1.61 21.88
N TYR A 61 14.02 2.38 21.33
CA TYR A 61 15.36 2.53 21.89
C TYR A 61 15.38 3.42 23.13
N PHE A 62 14.44 4.37 23.25
CA PHE A 62 14.39 5.30 24.37
C PHE A 62 13.56 4.79 25.56
N VAL A 63 12.67 3.86 25.32
CA VAL A 63 11.80 3.26 26.36
C VAL A 63 12.27 1.87 26.79
N ASN A 64 13.45 1.46 26.37
CA ASN A 64 14.01 0.14 26.63
C ASN A 64 15.04 0.23 27.76
N ASP A 65 14.92 -0.63 28.76
CA ASP A 65 15.84 -0.71 29.91
C ASP A 65 17.28 -1.06 29.52
N CYS A 66 17.50 -1.54 28.30
CA CYS A 66 18.79 -2.00 27.82
C CYS A 66 19.63 -0.91 27.15
N TYR A 67 19.09 0.28 26.90
CA TYR A 67 19.79 1.34 26.20
C TYR A 67 19.92 2.61 27.04
N VAL A 68 21.14 2.90 27.50
CA VAL A 68 21.47 4.15 28.18
C VAL A 68 22.60 4.85 27.42
N GLN A 69 22.28 5.95 26.75
CA GLN A 69 23.29 6.82 26.14
C GLN A 69 23.74 7.87 27.16
N LEU A 70 24.70 7.50 28.00
CA LEU A 70 25.14 8.34 29.13
C LEU A 70 25.78 9.68 28.71
N THR A 71 26.32 9.78 27.49
CA THR A 71 27.11 10.94 27.07
C THR A 71 26.30 12.19 26.75
N ASN A 72 25.00 12.05 26.41
CA ASN A 72 24.16 13.17 25.95
C ASN A 72 22.95 13.46 26.85
N ILE A 73 22.79 12.75 27.95
CA ILE A 73 21.65 12.95 28.86
C ILE A 73 21.57 14.38 29.40
N PRO A 74 22.67 14.98 29.91
CA PRO A 74 22.62 16.37 30.41
C PRO A 74 22.20 17.38 29.32
N ALA A 75 22.68 17.19 28.10
CA ALA A 75 22.29 18.06 26.98
C ALA A 75 20.81 17.90 26.63
N LEU A 76 20.31 16.65 26.57
CA LEU A 76 18.89 16.35 26.32
C LEU A 76 17.96 16.94 27.39
N LEU A 77 18.33 16.81 28.67
CA LEU A 77 17.52 17.32 29.80
C LEU A 77 17.53 18.85 29.88
N ASN A 78 18.57 19.51 29.36
CA ASN A 78 18.73 20.97 29.33
C ASN A 78 18.21 21.60 28.03
N GLU A 79 17.68 20.82 27.09
CA GLU A 79 17.07 21.39 25.88
C GLU A 79 15.92 22.31 26.24
N THR A 80 16.02 23.58 25.81
CA THR A 80 14.93 24.55 25.96
C THR A 80 13.76 24.25 25.02
N ILE A 81 14.04 23.56 23.90
CA ILE A 81 13.03 23.12 22.95
C ILE A 81 12.79 21.64 23.19
N LYS A 82 11.59 21.28 23.65
CA LYS A 82 11.19 19.91 23.89
C LYS A 82 11.00 19.20 22.54
N THR A 83 11.81 18.19 22.28
CA THR A 83 11.74 17.34 21.10
C THR A 83 10.96 16.06 21.38
N ASN A 84 10.56 15.32 20.35
CA ASN A 84 9.98 13.97 20.51
C ASN A 84 10.94 13.04 21.27
N LYS A 85 12.25 13.14 21.02
CA LYS A 85 13.30 12.43 21.75
C LYS A 85 13.25 12.74 23.25
N TYR A 86 13.15 14.01 23.60
CA TYR A 86 13.01 14.44 25.01
C TYR A 86 11.76 13.80 25.63
N ALA A 87 10.62 13.90 24.98
CA ALA A 87 9.35 13.38 25.48
C ALA A 87 9.38 11.85 25.71
N TYR A 88 10.00 11.10 24.80
CA TYR A 88 10.16 9.66 24.94
C TYR A 88 11.12 9.29 26.08
N PHE A 89 12.24 10.01 26.19
CA PHE A 89 13.25 9.71 27.22
C PHE A 89 12.78 10.08 28.63
N THR A 90 12.06 11.18 28.77
CA THR A 90 11.59 11.68 30.07
C THR A 90 10.19 11.19 30.46
N TRP A 91 9.49 10.50 29.56
CA TRP A 91 8.08 10.13 29.71
C TRP A 91 7.19 11.34 29.97
N ASP A 92 7.55 12.50 29.41
CA ASP A 92 6.82 13.76 29.59
C ASP A 92 5.57 13.77 28.73
N GLU A 93 4.43 13.40 29.30
CA GLU A 93 3.13 13.36 28.63
C GLU A 93 2.56 14.76 28.37
N SER A 94 3.14 15.81 28.95
CA SER A 94 2.72 17.20 28.70
C SER A 94 3.16 17.73 27.32
N VAL A 95 4.08 17.00 26.66
CA VAL A 95 4.58 17.36 25.34
C VAL A 95 3.61 16.87 24.26
N ASP A 96 3.09 17.78 23.47
CA ASP A 96 2.30 17.44 22.27
C ASP A 96 3.23 16.89 21.18
N ARG A 97 3.42 15.55 21.17
CA ARG A 97 4.26 14.85 20.22
C ARG A 97 3.75 14.93 18.79
N VAL A 98 2.44 15.10 18.61
CA VAL A 98 1.83 15.24 17.29
C VAL A 98 2.22 16.58 16.67
N ALA A 99 2.13 17.66 17.45
CA ALA A 99 2.54 19.00 17.00
C ALA A 99 4.05 19.10 16.68
N LEU A 100 4.88 18.24 17.32
CA LEU A 100 6.32 18.18 17.06
C LEU A 100 6.69 17.33 15.83
N THR A 101 5.73 16.67 15.22
CA THR A 101 5.98 15.74 14.11
C THR A 101 5.46 16.35 12.81
N GLU A 102 6.34 16.96 12.00
CA GLU A 102 6.00 17.47 10.67
C GLU A 102 5.55 16.36 9.71
N SER A 103 6.16 15.20 9.83
CA SER A 103 5.79 13.99 9.07
C SER A 103 6.15 12.75 9.86
N ASP A 104 5.18 11.89 10.11
CA ASP A 104 5.44 10.58 10.70
C ASP A 104 5.86 9.58 9.61
N ARG A 105 7.18 9.44 9.46
CA ARG A 105 7.75 8.52 8.45
C ARG A 105 7.31 7.07 8.67
N LYS A 106 7.13 6.63 9.92
CA LYS A 106 6.69 5.27 10.21
C LYS A 106 5.26 5.07 9.73
N TYR A 107 4.35 5.98 10.08
CA TYR A 107 2.97 5.94 9.64
C TYR A 107 2.90 5.89 8.11
N THR A 108 3.58 6.81 7.45
CA THR A 108 3.61 6.92 5.99
C THR A 108 4.20 5.66 5.35
N SER A 109 5.36 5.17 5.84
CA SER A 109 6.03 4.00 5.27
C SER A 109 5.20 2.73 5.42
N LEU A 110 4.50 2.53 6.54
CA LEU A 110 3.65 1.36 6.73
C LEU A 110 2.45 1.37 5.77
N TYR A 111 1.79 2.52 5.59
CA TYR A 111 0.71 2.63 4.61
C TYR A 111 1.21 2.58 3.16
N GLU A 112 2.40 3.09 2.86
CA GLU A 112 3.03 2.92 1.56
C GLU A 112 3.30 1.45 1.23
N MET A 113 3.80 0.67 2.20
CA MET A 113 4.01 -0.77 2.02
C MET A 113 2.68 -1.51 1.80
N ILE A 114 1.63 -1.13 2.50
CA ILE A 114 0.30 -1.69 2.27
C ILE A 114 -0.20 -1.32 0.86
N GLY A 115 -0.22 -0.03 0.52
CA GLY A 115 -0.84 0.48 -0.70
C GLY A 115 -0.01 0.28 -1.96
N LYS A 116 1.34 0.36 -1.86
CA LYS A 116 2.24 0.27 -3.02
C LYS A 116 2.82 -1.12 -3.25
N VAL A 117 2.80 -1.99 -2.23
CA VAL A 117 3.40 -3.34 -2.34
C VAL A 117 2.38 -4.43 -2.09
N ALA A 118 1.84 -4.56 -0.87
CA ALA A 118 0.99 -5.69 -0.52
C ALA A 118 -0.33 -5.71 -1.29
N ASN A 119 -1.06 -4.59 -1.33
CA ASN A 119 -2.36 -4.54 -1.99
C ASN A 119 -2.27 -4.71 -3.52
N PRO A 120 -1.33 -4.10 -4.26
CA PRO A 120 -1.18 -4.39 -5.69
C PRO A 120 -0.91 -5.86 -5.99
N VAL A 121 -0.10 -6.55 -5.17
CA VAL A 121 0.10 -7.99 -5.32
C VAL A 121 -1.22 -8.74 -5.09
N LEU A 122 -1.93 -8.46 -4.01
CA LEU A 122 -3.17 -9.14 -3.66
C LEU A 122 -4.30 -8.91 -4.66
N LEU A 123 -4.33 -7.76 -5.33
CA LEU A 123 -5.34 -7.42 -6.32
C LEU A 123 -5.09 -8.09 -7.68
N ASN A 124 -3.83 -8.43 -8.00
CA ASN A 124 -3.47 -8.92 -9.32
C ASN A 124 -3.02 -10.38 -9.35
N VAL A 125 -2.59 -10.96 -8.23
CA VAL A 125 -1.94 -12.28 -8.18
C VAL A 125 -2.80 -13.43 -8.67
N ASP A 126 -4.12 -13.36 -8.49
CA ASP A 126 -5.04 -14.43 -8.89
C ASP A 126 -5.22 -14.50 -10.42
N GLU A 127 -5.08 -13.37 -11.12
CA GLU A 127 -5.21 -13.26 -12.58
C GLU A 127 -3.85 -13.22 -13.31
N ALA A 128 -2.75 -13.05 -12.58
CA ALA A 128 -1.42 -12.95 -13.15
C ALA A 128 -1.01 -14.25 -13.89
N SER A 129 -0.40 -14.08 -15.05
CA SER A 129 0.18 -15.18 -15.83
C SER A 129 1.51 -15.64 -15.21
N GLY A 130 1.79 -16.95 -15.25
CA GLY A 130 3.02 -17.53 -14.73
C GLY A 130 2.78 -18.78 -13.88
N ASP A 131 3.77 -19.16 -13.07
CA ASP A 131 3.70 -20.33 -12.20
C ASP A 131 2.71 -20.11 -11.05
N ARG A 132 1.70 -20.96 -10.94
CA ARG A 132 0.66 -20.87 -9.90
C ARG A 132 1.19 -21.14 -8.50
N GLY A 133 2.17 -22.03 -8.35
CA GLY A 133 2.78 -22.30 -7.05
C GLY A 133 3.56 -21.09 -6.53
N VAL A 134 4.23 -20.36 -7.43
CA VAL A 134 4.87 -19.09 -7.09
C VAL A 134 3.81 -18.04 -6.76
N ALA A 135 2.74 -17.92 -7.55
CA ALA A 135 1.65 -16.98 -7.29
C ALA A 135 1.02 -17.18 -5.90
N ASP A 136 0.75 -18.43 -5.51
CA ASP A 136 0.18 -18.77 -4.19
C ASP A 136 1.12 -18.37 -3.05
N ARG A 137 2.44 -18.56 -3.22
CA ARG A 137 3.45 -18.13 -2.27
C ARG A 137 3.46 -16.59 -2.14
N LEU A 138 3.47 -15.87 -3.27
CA LEU A 138 3.46 -14.41 -3.27
C LEU A 138 2.19 -13.84 -2.62
N LYS A 139 1.04 -14.48 -2.86
CA LYS A 139 -0.22 -14.14 -2.19
C LYS A 139 -0.12 -14.28 -0.68
N ALA A 140 0.43 -15.39 -0.20
CA ALA A 140 0.63 -15.63 1.23
C ALA A 140 1.58 -14.59 1.84
N GLU A 141 2.70 -14.30 1.17
CA GLU A 141 3.68 -13.29 1.60
C GLU A 141 3.06 -11.89 1.68
N ALA A 142 2.32 -11.48 0.66
CA ALA A 142 1.62 -10.20 0.64
C ALA A 142 0.55 -10.08 1.75
N LEU A 143 -0.16 -11.18 2.06
CA LEU A 143 -1.10 -11.22 3.18
C LEU A 143 -0.39 -11.03 4.52
N VAL A 144 0.73 -11.70 4.73
CA VAL A 144 1.55 -11.57 5.95
C VAL A 144 2.09 -10.14 6.06
N LEU A 145 2.63 -9.59 4.98
CA LEU A 145 3.13 -8.21 4.96
C LEU A 145 2.03 -7.21 5.33
N ARG A 146 0.86 -7.32 4.71
CA ARG A 146 -0.28 -6.44 5.00
C ARG A 146 -0.73 -6.57 6.45
N ALA A 147 -0.84 -7.78 6.95
CA ALA A 147 -1.22 -8.03 8.35
C ALA A 147 -0.19 -7.45 9.32
N TRP A 148 1.09 -7.64 9.04
CA TRP A 148 2.19 -7.10 9.85
C TRP A 148 2.19 -5.58 9.89
N CYS A 149 2.03 -4.91 8.75
CA CYS A 149 1.94 -3.46 8.71
C CYS A 149 0.75 -2.93 9.52
N HIS A 150 -0.43 -3.53 9.39
CA HIS A 150 -1.59 -3.14 10.18
C HIS A 150 -1.41 -3.44 11.68
N TYR A 151 -0.76 -4.55 12.02
CA TYR A 151 -0.42 -4.86 13.40
C TYR A 151 0.50 -3.79 14.01
N LEU A 152 1.53 -3.35 13.29
CA LEU A 152 2.37 -2.26 13.75
C LEU A 152 1.59 -0.95 13.87
N LEU A 153 0.75 -0.62 12.88
CA LEU A 153 -0.07 0.59 12.91
C LEU A 153 -0.99 0.63 14.13
N VAL A 154 -1.71 -0.44 14.43
CA VAL A 154 -2.62 -0.46 15.58
C VAL A 154 -1.87 -0.36 16.90
N ASN A 155 -0.71 -1.00 17.02
CA ASN A 155 0.07 -0.94 18.26
C ASN A 155 0.71 0.43 18.53
N PHE A 156 0.99 1.22 17.47
CA PHE A 156 1.63 2.53 17.62
C PHE A 156 0.66 3.70 17.61
N TYR A 157 -0.48 3.56 16.93
CA TYR A 157 -1.37 4.69 16.61
C TYR A 157 -2.80 4.54 17.12
N ALA A 158 -3.12 3.41 17.76
CA ALA A 158 -4.39 3.22 18.44
C ALA A 158 -4.20 3.12 19.96
N LYS A 159 -5.30 3.22 20.69
CA LYS A 159 -5.28 2.94 22.13
C LYS A 159 -5.02 1.46 22.38
N ALA A 160 -4.43 1.16 23.54
CA ALA A 160 -4.34 -0.21 24.01
C ALA A 160 -5.75 -0.84 24.11
N TYR A 161 -5.85 -2.12 23.76
CA TYR A 161 -7.11 -2.83 23.85
C TYR A 161 -7.63 -2.89 25.29
N ASP A 162 -8.82 -2.35 25.50
CA ASP A 162 -9.60 -2.49 26.73
C ASP A 162 -11.00 -3.01 26.34
N PRO A 163 -11.43 -4.20 26.81
CA PRO A 163 -12.72 -4.75 26.45
C PRO A 163 -13.92 -3.87 26.84
N ALA A 164 -13.75 -2.96 27.79
CA ALA A 164 -14.80 -2.03 28.21
C ALA A 164 -14.98 -0.86 27.22
N THR A 165 -13.93 -0.45 26.52
CA THR A 165 -13.94 0.76 25.68
C THR A 165 -13.60 0.51 24.19
N ALA A 166 -13.01 -0.64 23.86
CA ALA A 166 -12.47 -0.95 22.54
C ALA A 166 -13.46 -0.72 21.37
N VAL A 167 -14.76 -0.92 21.60
CA VAL A 167 -15.81 -0.70 20.58
C VAL A 167 -15.95 0.79 20.22
N HIS A 168 -15.60 1.67 21.13
CA HIS A 168 -15.69 3.14 20.96
C HIS A 168 -14.35 3.81 20.74
N ASP A 169 -13.25 3.12 21.03
CA ASP A 169 -11.90 3.64 20.83
C ASP A 169 -11.55 3.61 19.34
N GLU A 170 -11.01 4.73 18.86
CA GLU A 170 -10.53 4.81 17.49
C GLU A 170 -9.27 3.96 17.30
N GLY A 171 -9.33 3.06 16.33
CA GLY A 171 -8.22 2.25 15.87
C GLY A 171 -7.47 2.93 14.70
N ILE A 172 -7.29 2.18 13.62
CA ILE A 172 -6.58 2.60 12.42
C ILE A 172 -7.47 2.47 11.18
N VAL A 173 -7.04 3.06 10.07
CA VAL A 173 -7.65 2.82 8.75
C VAL A 173 -7.22 1.44 8.26
N TYR A 174 -8.17 0.56 7.99
CA TYR A 174 -7.87 -0.74 7.37
C TYR A 174 -7.93 -0.62 5.86
N SER A 175 -6.77 -0.58 5.23
CA SER A 175 -6.63 -0.40 3.78
C SER A 175 -6.51 -1.73 3.05
N LYS A 176 -7.39 -1.94 2.05
CA LYS A 176 -7.35 -3.07 1.12
C LYS A 176 -7.09 -2.63 -0.32
N GLU A 177 -7.21 -1.34 -0.58
CA GLU A 177 -7.08 -0.75 -1.91
C GLU A 177 -5.66 -0.28 -2.16
N SER A 178 -5.23 -0.29 -3.41
CA SER A 178 -3.98 0.33 -3.86
C SER A 178 -4.18 1.78 -4.27
N ASP A 179 -5.40 2.18 -4.63
CA ASP A 179 -5.74 3.56 -4.95
C ASP A 179 -6.02 4.35 -3.66
N PRO A 180 -5.24 5.38 -3.35
CA PRO A 180 -5.45 6.20 -2.16
C PRO A 180 -6.79 6.95 -2.16
N ILE A 181 -7.38 7.19 -3.34
CA ILE A 181 -8.70 7.85 -3.47
C ILE A 181 -9.82 6.87 -3.11
N ALA A 182 -9.67 5.59 -3.44
CA ALA A 182 -10.64 4.55 -3.14
C ALA A 182 -10.54 4.05 -1.69
N THR A 183 -9.44 4.33 -0.99
CA THR A 183 -9.25 3.91 0.40
C THR A 183 -10.19 4.68 1.33
N PRO A 184 -11.02 3.99 2.13
CA PRO A 184 -11.86 4.66 3.10
C PRO A 184 -11.01 5.44 4.12
N ASN A 185 -11.28 6.73 4.26
CA ASN A 185 -10.60 7.59 5.26
C ASN A 185 -11.22 7.45 6.66
N LYS A 186 -11.83 6.32 6.95
CA LYS A 186 -12.48 6.06 8.24
C LYS A 186 -11.66 5.06 9.04
N LYS A 187 -11.30 5.42 10.26
CA LYS A 187 -10.73 4.48 11.22
C LYS A 187 -11.77 3.45 11.63
N LEU A 188 -11.33 2.21 11.83
CA LEU A 188 -12.11 1.19 12.51
C LEU A 188 -12.00 1.41 14.03
N SER A 189 -12.83 0.69 14.79
CA SER A 189 -12.64 0.61 16.25
C SER A 189 -11.44 -0.28 16.59
N VAL A 190 -11.00 -0.23 17.84
CA VAL A 190 -9.94 -1.11 18.37
C VAL A 190 -10.44 -2.55 18.53
N ALA A 191 -11.77 -2.75 18.62
CA ALA A 191 -12.43 -4.05 18.76
C ALA A 191 -12.60 -4.75 17.41
#